data_cfefe3749f4f118b293cdabaf2353103
#
_entry.id   cfefe3749f4f118b293cdabaf2353103
#
_cell.length_a   1.000
_cell.length_b   1.000
_cell.length_c   1.000
_cell.angle_alpha   90.00
_cell.angle_beta   90.00
_cell.angle_gamma   90.00
#
_symmetry.space_group_name_H-M   'P 1'
#
loop_
_entity.id
_entity.type
_entity.pdbx_description
1 polymer ?
#
loop_
_entity_poly.entity_id
_entity_poly.type
_entity_poly.pdbx_seq_one_letter_code
_entity_poly.pdbx_strand_id
1 'polypeptide(L)'
;RELLPDLWSSLFMVVPTVSTTFASVRTMFGDLPPESIGWLLVDEAGQAVPQAAVGAIMRAKRSIVVGDPLQIPPVVSLPEKLNVEICKFFDIDQSEWSAPAASTQTLADQASRFKSTFVMDVGDREVGLPLLVHRRCQNPMFDVSNSIAYAKQMVHAVGPKRPGSIGSALGRSRWVDINGDAETKWCPDEGEAVVRMLKELAASGITNPDVFIITPFKIVEQNMRRRLDSETNLLRALGVKLDEWCRDRVGTIHTFQGREADTVILLLGAPKASQLRARQWAASPPNIINVAVSRAKQNLY
;
A
#
# COMPACT_ATOMS: atom_id res chain seq x y z
N ARG A 1 10.98 -18.67 -33.63
CA ARG A 1 11.45 -17.52 -32.81
C ARG A 1 11.58 -16.23 -33.66
N GLU A 2 12.04 -16.31 -34.91
CA GLU A 2 12.23 -15.14 -35.78
C GLU A 2 10.94 -14.34 -36.04
N LEU A 3 9.77 -15.00 -36.12
CA LEU A 3 8.47 -14.37 -36.37
C LEU A 3 7.80 -13.81 -35.09
N LEU A 4 8.35 -14.04 -33.91
CA LEU A 4 7.69 -13.66 -32.65
C LEU A 4 7.54 -12.12 -32.49
N PRO A 5 8.53 -11.29 -32.85
CA PRO A 5 8.36 -9.84 -32.81
C PRO A 5 7.25 -9.34 -33.73
N ASP A 6 7.11 -9.95 -34.92
CA ASP A 6 6.06 -9.57 -35.89
C ASP A 6 4.67 -9.97 -35.41
N LEU A 7 4.55 -11.12 -34.75
CA LEU A 7 3.30 -11.56 -34.13
C LEU A 7 2.87 -10.61 -33.01
N TRP A 8 3.81 -10.21 -32.14
CA TRP A 8 3.53 -9.21 -31.11
C TRP A 8 3.16 -7.86 -31.70
N SER A 9 3.88 -7.41 -32.73
CA SER A 9 3.57 -6.15 -33.44
C SER A 9 2.16 -6.19 -34.04
N SER A 10 1.78 -7.30 -34.66
CA SER A 10 0.44 -7.51 -35.21
C SER A 10 -0.64 -7.50 -34.12
N LEU A 11 -0.37 -8.14 -32.97
CA LEU A 11 -1.28 -8.11 -31.81
C LEU A 11 -1.46 -6.67 -31.29
N PHE A 12 -0.38 -5.92 -31.15
CA PHE A 12 -0.44 -4.53 -30.65
C PHE A 12 -1.16 -3.56 -31.59
N MET A 13 -1.35 -3.91 -32.85
CA MET A 13 -2.21 -3.13 -33.76
C MET A 13 -3.70 -3.22 -33.36
N VAL A 14 -4.11 -4.33 -32.74
CA VAL A 14 -5.49 -4.58 -32.32
C VAL A 14 -5.67 -4.35 -30.81
N VAL A 15 -4.69 -4.80 -30.02
CA VAL A 15 -4.66 -4.67 -28.56
C VAL A 15 -3.40 -3.89 -28.17
N PRO A 16 -3.46 -2.55 -28.17
CA PRO A 16 -2.26 -1.70 -28.05
C PRO A 16 -1.62 -1.75 -26.65
N THR A 17 -2.32 -2.26 -25.65
CA THR A 17 -1.83 -2.32 -24.27
C THR A 17 -2.05 -3.70 -23.66
N VAL A 18 -1.00 -4.25 -23.07
CA VAL A 18 -1.04 -5.52 -22.34
C VAL A 18 -0.51 -5.29 -20.93
N SER A 19 -1.22 -5.78 -19.92
CA SER A 19 -0.80 -5.70 -18.51
C SER A 19 -0.29 -7.05 -18.03
N THR A 20 0.81 -7.03 -17.27
CA THR A 20 1.40 -8.22 -16.66
C THR A 20 2.16 -7.88 -15.38
N THR A 21 2.48 -8.88 -14.58
CA THR A 21 3.39 -8.73 -13.43
C THR A 21 4.84 -8.98 -13.85
N PHE A 22 5.81 -8.46 -13.09
CA PHE A 22 7.23 -8.76 -13.36
C PHE A 22 7.53 -10.26 -13.35
N ALA A 23 6.86 -11.04 -12.51
CA ALA A 23 7.02 -12.49 -12.47
C ALA A 23 6.63 -13.16 -13.80
N SER A 24 5.68 -12.60 -14.54
CA SER A 24 5.19 -13.14 -15.81
C SER A 24 5.90 -12.57 -17.06
N VAL A 25 6.68 -11.51 -16.91
CA VAL A 25 7.41 -10.88 -18.05
C VAL A 25 8.28 -11.90 -18.79
N ARG A 26 9.00 -12.74 -18.05
CA ARG A 26 9.85 -13.79 -18.67
C ARG A 26 9.04 -14.76 -19.51
N THR A 27 7.88 -15.18 -19.03
CA THR A 27 7.03 -16.13 -19.75
C THR A 27 6.38 -15.52 -20.98
N MET A 28 5.94 -14.24 -20.86
CA MET A 28 5.23 -13.56 -21.96
C MET A 28 6.19 -13.01 -23.03
N PHE A 29 7.29 -12.40 -22.60
CA PHE A 29 8.16 -11.62 -23.47
C PHE A 29 9.62 -12.11 -23.49
N GLY A 30 9.90 -13.27 -22.85
CA GLY A 30 11.27 -13.78 -22.68
C GLY A 30 12.06 -13.97 -23.96
N ASP A 31 11.39 -14.32 -25.05
CA ASP A 31 11.99 -14.54 -26.35
C ASP A 31 12.04 -13.28 -27.25
N LEU A 32 11.50 -12.16 -26.77
CA LEU A 32 11.62 -10.88 -27.48
C LEU A 32 13.03 -10.29 -27.33
N PRO A 33 13.65 -9.82 -28.40
CA PRO A 33 14.91 -9.09 -28.33
C PRO A 33 14.79 -7.77 -27.56
N PRO A 34 15.91 -7.17 -27.16
CA PRO A 34 15.91 -5.81 -26.60
C PRO A 34 15.16 -4.82 -27.50
N GLU A 35 14.54 -3.82 -26.87
CA GLU A 35 13.84 -2.69 -27.56
C GLU A 35 12.68 -3.12 -28.48
N SER A 36 12.13 -4.32 -28.32
CA SER A 36 10.97 -4.79 -29.11
C SER A 36 9.65 -4.13 -28.71
N ILE A 37 9.54 -3.62 -27.47
CA ILE A 37 8.35 -2.98 -26.93
C ILE A 37 8.52 -1.45 -27.03
N GLY A 38 7.53 -0.76 -27.58
CA GLY A 38 7.60 0.69 -27.77
C GLY A 38 7.65 1.46 -26.43
N TRP A 39 6.75 1.14 -25.52
CA TRP A 39 6.62 1.76 -24.20
C TRP A 39 6.41 0.72 -23.12
N LEU A 40 7.09 0.90 -22.02
CA LEU A 40 6.84 0.20 -20.75
C LEU A 40 6.35 1.21 -19.71
N LEU A 41 5.21 0.93 -19.11
CA LEU A 41 4.71 1.65 -17.95
C LEU A 41 4.83 0.73 -16.74
N VAL A 42 5.61 1.15 -15.75
CA VAL A 42 5.77 0.43 -14.48
C VAL A 42 4.97 1.18 -13.42
N ASP A 43 3.97 0.53 -12.86
CA ASP A 43 3.18 1.07 -11.76
C ASP A 43 3.62 0.44 -10.43
N GLU A 44 3.42 1.16 -9.31
CA GLU A 44 3.85 0.75 -7.96
C GLU A 44 5.35 0.37 -7.90
N ALA A 45 6.19 1.08 -8.64
CA ALA A 45 7.60 0.77 -8.77
C ALA A 45 8.40 0.88 -7.45
N GLY A 46 7.86 1.58 -6.46
CA GLY A 46 8.40 1.65 -5.11
C GLY A 46 8.40 0.30 -4.37
N GLN A 47 7.54 -0.63 -4.78
CA GLN A 47 7.44 -1.98 -4.21
C GLN A 47 8.30 -3.02 -4.94
N ALA A 48 8.79 -2.69 -6.11
CA ALA A 48 9.52 -3.64 -6.95
C ALA A 48 11.03 -3.61 -6.64
N VAL A 49 11.57 -4.78 -6.35
CA VAL A 49 13.04 -4.92 -6.26
C VAL A 49 13.68 -4.57 -7.61
N PRO A 50 14.83 -3.89 -7.65
CA PRO A 50 15.43 -3.41 -8.89
C PRO A 50 15.61 -4.49 -9.96
N GLN A 51 16.09 -5.65 -9.58
CA GLN A 51 16.37 -6.76 -10.48
C GLN A 51 15.11 -7.35 -11.15
N ALA A 52 13.93 -7.16 -10.57
CA ALA A 52 12.68 -7.66 -11.17
C ALA A 52 12.29 -6.88 -12.44
N ALA A 53 12.67 -5.61 -12.52
CA ALA A 53 12.31 -4.74 -13.63
C ALA A 53 13.28 -4.84 -14.82
N VAL A 54 14.52 -5.31 -14.62
CA VAL A 54 15.60 -5.30 -15.62
C VAL A 54 15.14 -5.93 -16.93
N GLY A 55 14.55 -7.12 -16.87
CA GLY A 55 14.11 -7.84 -18.07
C GLY A 55 13.01 -7.13 -18.86
N ALA A 56 12.14 -6.39 -18.19
CA ALA A 56 11.10 -5.59 -18.84
C ALA A 56 11.69 -4.31 -19.46
N ILE A 57 12.52 -3.60 -18.68
CA ILE A 57 13.17 -2.35 -19.12
C ILE A 57 14.05 -2.60 -20.34
N MET A 58 14.85 -3.67 -20.34
CA MET A 58 15.73 -4.02 -21.46
C MET A 58 14.94 -4.23 -22.78
N ARG A 59 13.71 -4.71 -22.70
CA ARG A 59 12.87 -4.96 -23.88
C ARG A 59 12.10 -3.76 -24.37
N ALA A 60 12.12 -2.66 -23.64
CA ALA A 60 11.39 -1.45 -23.98
C ALA A 60 12.31 -0.37 -24.58
N LYS A 61 11.83 0.33 -25.59
CA LYS A 61 12.51 1.53 -26.13
C LYS A 61 12.42 2.70 -25.18
N ARG A 62 11.33 2.81 -24.42
CA ARG A 62 11.06 3.89 -23.48
C ARG A 62 10.35 3.33 -22.26
N SER A 63 10.69 3.83 -21.08
CA SER A 63 10.07 3.41 -19.84
C SER A 63 9.57 4.63 -19.08
N ILE A 64 8.35 4.52 -18.54
CA ILE A 64 7.79 5.44 -17.57
C ILE A 64 7.65 4.63 -16.27
N VAL A 65 8.37 5.05 -15.25
CA VAL A 65 8.37 4.39 -13.94
C VAL A 65 7.61 5.26 -12.97
N VAL A 66 6.52 4.74 -12.41
CA VAL A 66 5.63 5.43 -11.49
C VAL A 66 5.55 4.64 -10.20
N GLY A 67 5.76 5.32 -9.09
CA GLY A 67 5.68 4.71 -7.77
C GLY A 67 5.84 5.78 -6.70
N ASP A 68 5.62 5.36 -5.47
CA ASP A 68 5.76 6.21 -4.32
C ASP A 68 6.78 5.60 -3.35
N PRO A 69 7.99 6.16 -3.28
CA PRO A 69 9.02 5.64 -2.40
C PRO A 69 8.73 5.92 -0.90
N LEU A 70 7.71 6.71 -0.59
CA LEU A 70 7.24 7.02 0.76
C LEU A 70 6.05 6.14 1.19
N GLN A 71 5.75 5.12 0.38
CA GLN A 71 4.88 4.01 0.73
C GLN A 71 5.72 2.77 1.09
N ILE A 72 5.11 1.59 1.12
CA ILE A 72 5.78 0.36 1.55
C ILE A 72 6.95 0.04 0.60
N PRO A 73 8.17 -0.17 1.14
CA PRO A 73 9.32 -0.56 0.34
C PRO A 73 9.20 -2.00 -0.19
N PRO A 74 10.09 -2.43 -1.10
CA PRO A 74 10.10 -3.79 -1.60
C PRO A 74 10.21 -4.82 -0.47
N VAL A 75 9.42 -5.89 -0.56
CA VAL A 75 9.51 -7.02 0.37
C VAL A 75 10.67 -7.93 -0.06
N VAL A 76 11.63 -8.12 0.84
CA VAL A 76 12.79 -8.98 0.63
C VAL A 76 12.61 -10.27 1.43
N SER A 77 12.63 -11.41 0.76
CA SER A 77 12.58 -12.72 1.40
C SER A 77 13.95 -13.21 1.89
N LEU A 78 15.04 -12.62 1.38
CA LEU A 78 16.41 -12.97 1.75
C LEU A 78 16.70 -12.45 3.17
N PRO A 79 17.30 -13.27 4.06
CA PRO A 79 17.74 -12.79 5.37
C PRO A 79 18.72 -11.63 5.25
N GLU A 80 18.52 -10.58 6.05
CA GLU A 80 19.32 -9.35 5.98
C GLU A 80 20.83 -9.61 6.05
N LYS A 81 21.26 -10.49 6.96
CA LYS A 81 22.67 -10.86 7.09
C LYS A 81 23.27 -11.42 5.79
N LEU A 82 22.51 -12.28 5.10
CA LEU A 82 22.95 -12.86 3.83
C LEU A 82 23.00 -11.81 2.72
N ASN A 83 22.03 -10.90 2.70
CA ASN A 83 22.02 -9.78 1.76
C ASN A 83 23.26 -8.88 1.94
N VAL A 84 23.58 -8.54 3.20
CA VAL A 84 24.81 -7.78 3.54
C VAL A 84 26.07 -8.49 3.05
N GLU A 85 26.19 -9.79 3.29
CA GLU A 85 27.39 -10.56 2.86
C GLU A 85 27.51 -10.66 1.33
N ILE A 86 26.39 -10.79 0.62
CA ILE A 86 26.37 -10.77 -0.86
C ILE A 86 26.83 -9.40 -1.37
N CYS A 87 26.30 -8.32 -0.82
CA CYS A 87 26.70 -6.97 -1.22
C CYS A 87 28.20 -6.73 -0.97
N LYS A 88 28.73 -7.15 0.16
CA LYS A 88 30.16 -7.06 0.46
C LYS A 88 31.01 -7.89 -0.52
N PHE A 89 30.58 -9.12 -0.82
CA PHE A 89 31.31 -10.01 -1.73
C PHE A 89 31.46 -9.42 -3.13
N PHE A 90 30.42 -8.73 -3.61
CA PHE A 90 30.41 -8.10 -4.93
C PHE A 90 30.80 -6.61 -4.92
N ASP A 91 31.23 -6.06 -3.78
CA ASP A 91 31.55 -4.63 -3.60
C ASP A 91 30.41 -3.70 -4.05
N ILE A 92 29.19 -4.03 -3.60
CA ILE A 92 27.96 -3.30 -3.93
C ILE A 92 27.54 -2.46 -2.72
N ASP A 93 27.26 -1.18 -2.92
CA ASP A 93 26.61 -0.36 -1.91
C ASP A 93 25.16 -0.83 -1.69
N GLN A 94 24.92 -1.40 -0.50
CA GLN A 94 23.62 -1.93 -0.14
C GLN A 94 22.55 -0.84 -0.08
N SER A 95 22.89 0.36 0.33
CA SER A 95 21.94 1.48 0.47
C SER A 95 21.46 2.01 -0.87
N GLU A 96 22.27 1.90 -1.90
CA GLU A 96 21.99 2.42 -3.23
C GLU A 96 21.35 1.37 -4.15
N TRP A 97 21.75 0.10 -4.05
CA TRP A 97 21.41 -0.91 -5.06
C TRP A 97 20.58 -2.09 -4.54
N SER A 98 20.52 -2.27 -3.22
CA SER A 98 19.86 -3.44 -2.65
C SER A 98 18.55 -3.10 -1.93
N ALA A 99 17.52 -3.90 -2.19
CA ALA A 99 16.27 -3.81 -1.45
C ALA A 99 16.46 -4.23 0.03
N PRO A 100 15.74 -3.64 0.99
CA PRO A 100 14.58 -2.75 0.79
C PRO A 100 14.93 -1.26 0.59
N ALA A 101 16.20 -0.86 0.73
CA ALA A 101 16.62 0.53 0.56
C ALA A 101 16.45 0.99 -0.90
N ALA A 102 16.83 0.14 -1.85
CA ALA A 102 16.63 0.38 -3.28
C ALA A 102 15.34 -0.26 -3.80
N SER A 103 14.69 0.43 -4.71
CA SER A 103 13.54 -0.05 -5.48
C SER A 103 13.70 0.31 -6.95
N THR A 104 12.87 -0.25 -7.81
CA THR A 104 12.81 0.19 -9.22
C THR A 104 12.52 1.70 -9.33
N GLN A 105 11.70 2.25 -8.41
CA GLN A 105 11.43 3.69 -8.37
C GLN A 105 12.65 4.50 -8.00
N THR A 106 13.39 4.12 -6.94
CA THR A 106 14.57 4.90 -6.51
C THR A 106 15.66 4.93 -7.57
N LEU A 107 15.86 3.83 -8.32
CA LEU A 107 16.80 3.81 -9.44
C LEU A 107 16.33 4.68 -10.60
N ALA A 108 15.02 4.71 -10.88
CA ALA A 108 14.46 5.61 -11.90
C ALA A 108 14.60 7.09 -11.49
N ASP A 109 14.40 7.40 -10.21
CA ASP A 109 14.62 8.74 -9.65
C ASP A 109 16.09 9.17 -9.81
N GLN A 110 17.05 8.28 -9.50
CA GLN A 110 18.48 8.54 -9.69
C GLN A 110 18.83 8.75 -11.17
N ALA A 111 18.25 7.97 -12.07
CA ALA A 111 18.49 8.07 -13.51
C ALA A 111 17.80 9.27 -14.17
N SER A 112 16.84 9.91 -13.48
CA SER A 112 16.08 11.04 -14.02
C SER A 112 16.97 12.27 -14.20
N ARG A 113 16.85 12.90 -15.37
CA ARG A 113 17.53 14.17 -15.67
C ARG A 113 16.99 15.33 -14.82
N PHE A 114 15.70 15.29 -14.51
CA PHE A 114 15.03 16.31 -13.71
C PHE A 114 14.68 15.71 -12.36
N LYS A 115 15.08 16.39 -11.31
CA LYS A 115 14.90 15.93 -9.92
C LYS A 115 14.28 17.04 -9.08
N SER A 116 13.58 16.65 -8.07
CA SER A 116 13.07 17.51 -7.00
C SER A 116 13.51 16.92 -5.65
N THR A 117 13.49 17.72 -4.61
CA THR A 117 13.87 17.30 -3.27
C THR A 117 12.69 17.43 -2.32
N PHE A 118 12.34 16.35 -1.64
CA PHE A 118 11.49 16.39 -0.46
C PHE A 118 12.38 16.64 0.76
N VAL A 119 12.22 17.79 1.38
CA VAL A 119 12.88 18.14 2.63
C VAL A 119 12.10 17.52 3.78
N MET A 120 12.67 16.54 4.48
CA MET A 120 11.99 15.78 5.53
C MET A 120 12.80 15.81 6.83
N ASP A 121 12.14 15.65 7.97
CA ASP A 121 12.79 15.61 9.29
C ASP A 121 13.82 14.50 9.44
N VAL A 122 13.68 13.41 8.67
CA VAL A 122 14.57 12.26 8.67
C VAL A 122 15.67 12.31 7.60
N GLY A 123 15.81 13.43 6.92
CA GLY A 123 16.77 13.65 5.84
C GLY A 123 16.11 13.90 4.49
N ASP A 124 16.76 14.69 3.68
CA ASP A 124 16.28 15.06 2.35
C ASP A 124 16.24 13.85 1.41
N ARG A 125 15.21 13.80 0.58
CA ARG A 125 15.06 12.74 -0.42
C ARG A 125 14.97 13.33 -1.81
N GLU A 126 15.90 12.94 -2.69
CA GLU A 126 15.75 13.19 -4.12
C GLU A 126 14.69 12.27 -4.74
N VAL A 127 13.84 12.84 -5.56
CA VAL A 127 12.84 12.17 -6.39
C VAL A 127 12.92 12.69 -7.81
N GLY A 128 12.46 11.93 -8.78
CA GLY A 128 12.35 12.40 -10.16
C GLY A 128 11.30 13.51 -10.29
N LEU A 129 10.29 13.31 -11.12
CA LEU A 129 9.21 14.27 -11.32
C LEU A 129 8.04 13.96 -10.37
N PRO A 130 7.86 14.71 -9.26
CA PRO A 130 6.84 14.38 -8.27
C PRO A 130 5.43 14.75 -8.76
N LEU A 131 4.47 13.85 -8.53
CA LEU A 131 3.05 14.10 -8.74
C LEU A 131 2.43 14.63 -7.44
N LEU A 132 2.41 15.95 -7.29
CA LEU A 132 2.04 16.61 -6.03
C LEU A 132 0.53 16.79 -5.83
N VAL A 133 -0.30 16.51 -6.82
CA VAL A 133 -1.75 16.73 -6.73
C VAL A 133 -2.47 15.50 -6.20
N HIS A 134 -2.95 15.59 -4.96
CA HIS A 134 -3.70 14.51 -4.33
C HIS A 134 -5.19 14.57 -4.69
N ARG A 135 -5.74 13.45 -5.22
CA ARG A 135 -7.12 13.36 -5.73
C ARG A 135 -7.93 12.22 -5.12
N ARG A 136 -7.46 11.59 -4.03
CA ARG A 136 -8.10 10.40 -3.44
C ARG A 136 -8.84 10.72 -2.14
N CYS A 137 -8.11 11.15 -1.13
CA CYS A 137 -8.60 11.24 0.24
C CYS A 137 -9.15 12.61 0.57
N GLN A 138 -10.24 12.63 1.34
CA GLN A 138 -10.71 13.83 2.04
C GLN A 138 -9.81 14.12 3.26
N ASN A 139 -9.97 15.30 3.86
CA ASN A 139 -9.44 15.57 5.18
C ASN A 139 -10.23 14.78 6.25
N PRO A 140 -9.59 14.30 7.32
CA PRO A 140 -8.20 14.57 7.75
C PRO A 140 -7.13 13.66 7.13
N MET A 141 -7.49 12.64 6.35
CA MET A 141 -6.54 11.65 5.81
C MET A 141 -5.47 12.31 4.95
N PHE A 142 -5.86 13.26 4.09
CA PHE A 142 -4.90 14.02 3.30
C PHE A 142 -3.91 14.78 4.18
N ASP A 143 -4.39 15.53 5.18
CA ASP A 143 -3.53 16.35 6.04
C ASP A 143 -2.54 15.49 6.84
N VAL A 144 -3.00 14.34 7.36
CA VAL A 144 -2.14 13.39 8.06
C VAL A 144 -1.06 12.86 7.12
N SER A 145 -1.45 12.31 5.97
CA SER A 145 -0.53 11.76 4.98
C SER A 145 0.49 12.82 4.51
N ASN A 146 0.03 14.02 4.16
CA ASN A 146 0.86 15.11 3.70
C ASN A 146 1.86 15.57 4.76
N SER A 147 1.46 15.54 6.02
CA SER A 147 2.33 15.96 7.14
C SER A 147 3.39 14.92 7.49
N ILE A 148 3.04 13.61 7.50
CA ILE A 148 3.97 12.57 7.96
C ILE A 148 4.92 12.06 6.87
N ALA A 149 4.54 12.19 5.59
CA ALA A 149 5.29 11.59 4.49
C ALA A 149 5.77 12.60 3.43
N TYR A 150 5.04 13.68 3.17
CA TYR A 150 5.33 14.53 2.02
C TYR A 150 5.71 15.96 2.39
N ALA A 151 6.16 16.20 3.62
CA ALA A 151 6.64 17.51 4.10
C ALA A 151 5.66 18.67 3.79
N LYS A 152 4.35 18.38 3.76
CA LYS A 152 3.26 19.33 3.42
C LYS A 152 3.34 19.90 1.98
N GLN A 153 4.06 19.24 1.09
CA GLN A 153 4.24 19.70 -0.30
C GLN A 153 3.10 19.29 -1.25
N MET A 154 2.24 18.33 -0.84
CA MET A 154 1.13 17.90 -1.67
C MET A 154 0.01 18.93 -1.71
N VAL A 155 -0.67 19.01 -2.84
CA VAL A 155 -1.82 19.89 -3.07
C VAL A 155 -3.11 19.08 -3.01
N HIS A 156 -4.05 19.46 -2.14
CA HIS A 156 -5.35 18.81 -2.04
C HIS A 156 -6.28 19.26 -3.19
N ALA A 157 -6.67 18.33 -4.04
CA ALA A 157 -7.55 18.61 -5.18
C ALA A 157 -8.80 17.71 -5.19
N VAL A 158 -9.26 17.30 -4.00
CA VAL A 158 -10.52 16.58 -3.85
C VAL A 158 -11.61 17.59 -3.51
N GLY A 159 -12.63 17.66 -4.36
CA GLY A 159 -13.78 18.54 -4.09
C GLY A 159 -14.53 18.14 -2.81
N PRO A 160 -15.22 19.09 -2.18
CA PRO A 160 -15.99 18.82 -0.97
C PRO A 160 -17.08 17.78 -1.27
N LYS A 161 -17.09 16.70 -0.49
CA LYS A 161 -18.12 15.67 -0.55
C LYS A 161 -19.02 15.76 0.66
N ARG A 162 -20.32 15.49 0.48
CA ARG A 162 -21.22 15.27 1.62
C ARG A 162 -20.78 14.00 2.36
N PRO A 163 -20.94 13.94 3.68
CA PRO A 163 -20.72 12.70 4.42
C PRO A 163 -21.48 11.56 3.76
N GLY A 164 -20.78 10.44 3.49
CA GLY A 164 -21.45 9.23 3.04
C GLY A 164 -22.29 8.61 4.15
N SER A 165 -23.05 7.56 3.84
CA SER A 165 -23.90 6.86 4.81
C SER A 165 -23.12 6.38 6.03
N ILE A 166 -21.90 5.88 5.84
CA ILE A 166 -21.02 5.43 6.94
C ILE A 166 -20.62 6.61 7.82
N GLY A 167 -20.17 7.72 7.25
CA GLY A 167 -19.82 8.92 8.02
C GLY A 167 -21.01 9.56 8.72
N SER A 168 -22.22 9.38 8.18
CA SER A 168 -23.46 9.81 8.85
C SER A 168 -23.79 8.94 10.07
N ALA A 169 -23.52 7.64 10.00
CA ALA A 169 -23.76 6.70 11.09
C ALA A 169 -22.69 6.78 12.17
N LEU A 170 -21.42 6.69 11.80
CA LEU A 170 -20.28 6.63 12.75
C LEU A 170 -19.75 8.02 13.18
N GLY A 171 -20.19 9.10 12.52
CA GLY A 171 -19.68 10.44 12.75
C GLY A 171 -18.37 10.73 12.00
N ARG A 172 -17.69 11.83 12.40
CA ARG A 172 -16.45 12.26 11.77
C ARG A 172 -15.29 11.31 12.06
N SER A 173 -14.32 11.29 11.15
CA SER A 173 -13.01 10.65 11.37
C SER A 173 -12.44 11.06 12.72
N ARG A 174 -11.95 10.09 13.48
CA ARG A 174 -11.41 10.32 14.82
C ARG A 174 -10.46 9.22 15.26
N TRP A 175 -9.58 9.58 16.16
CA TRP A 175 -8.86 8.61 16.98
C TRP A 175 -9.76 8.11 18.11
N VAL A 176 -9.75 6.81 18.35
CA VAL A 176 -10.45 6.18 19.46
C VAL A 176 -9.39 5.55 20.36
N ASP A 177 -9.17 6.13 21.52
CA ASP A 177 -8.21 5.59 22.48
C ASP A 177 -8.84 4.45 23.29
N ILE A 178 -8.23 3.27 23.20
CA ILE A 178 -8.70 2.06 23.86
C ILE A 178 -7.65 1.62 24.88
N ASN A 179 -7.99 1.73 26.15
CA ASN A 179 -7.19 1.23 27.26
C ASN A 179 -7.49 -0.25 27.48
N GLY A 180 -6.91 -1.10 26.65
CA GLY A 180 -7.10 -2.56 26.72
C GLY A 180 -5.82 -3.30 27.11
N ASP A 181 -5.98 -4.53 27.54
CA ASP A 181 -4.87 -5.44 27.78
C ASP A 181 -4.60 -6.30 26.53
N ALA A 182 -3.34 -6.69 26.34
CA ALA A 182 -2.95 -7.54 25.21
C ALA A 182 -1.91 -8.56 25.65
N GLU A 183 -2.14 -9.82 25.37
CA GLU A 183 -1.16 -10.89 25.61
C GLU A 183 -0.06 -10.88 24.57
N THR A 184 -0.46 -10.66 23.31
CA THR A 184 0.44 -10.46 22.15
C THR A 184 0.30 -9.03 21.65
N LYS A 185 0.19 -8.82 20.34
CA LYS A 185 -0.16 -7.50 19.77
C LYS A 185 -1.68 -7.31 19.64
N TRP A 186 -2.47 -8.36 19.86
CA TRP A 186 -3.92 -8.32 19.81
C TRP A 186 -4.49 -7.74 21.11
N CYS A 187 -5.32 -6.72 20.96
CA CYS A 187 -6.11 -6.13 22.03
C CYS A 187 -7.59 -6.49 21.81
N PRO A 188 -8.20 -7.35 22.63
CA PRO A 188 -9.60 -7.71 22.50
C PRO A 188 -10.54 -6.50 22.54
N ASP A 189 -10.25 -5.50 23.36
CA ASP A 189 -11.09 -4.29 23.49
C ASP A 189 -11.09 -3.44 22.22
N GLU A 190 -9.97 -3.39 21.48
CA GLU A 190 -9.92 -2.77 20.15
C GLU A 190 -10.81 -3.56 19.17
N GLY A 191 -10.77 -4.90 19.21
CA GLY A 191 -11.64 -5.74 18.41
C GLY A 191 -13.13 -5.53 18.71
N GLU A 192 -13.49 -5.42 19.99
CA GLU A 192 -14.86 -5.10 20.41
C GLU A 192 -15.30 -3.71 19.94
N ALA A 193 -14.40 -2.73 19.91
CA ALA A 193 -14.71 -1.40 19.35
C ALA A 193 -15.04 -1.49 17.85
N VAL A 194 -14.32 -2.29 17.09
CA VAL A 194 -14.63 -2.53 15.67
C VAL A 194 -16.02 -3.20 15.53
N VAL A 195 -16.31 -4.22 16.34
CA VAL A 195 -17.61 -4.90 16.32
C VAL A 195 -18.73 -3.92 16.65
N ARG A 196 -18.56 -3.04 17.64
CA ARG A 196 -19.55 -1.99 17.96
C ARG A 196 -19.80 -1.07 16.76
N MET A 197 -18.76 -0.59 16.07
CA MET A 197 -18.90 0.23 14.87
C MET A 197 -19.68 -0.50 13.78
N LEU A 198 -19.41 -1.78 13.54
CA LEU A 198 -20.16 -2.56 12.56
C LEU A 198 -21.64 -2.75 12.97
N LYS A 199 -21.93 -2.89 14.28
CA LYS A 199 -23.30 -2.93 14.82
C LYS A 199 -24.04 -1.61 14.60
N GLU A 200 -23.37 -0.48 14.77
CA GLU A 200 -23.93 0.86 14.48
C GLU A 200 -24.29 1.00 12.99
N LEU A 201 -23.41 0.50 12.10
CA LEU A 201 -23.71 0.48 10.65
C LEU A 201 -24.94 -0.37 10.33
N ALA A 202 -25.03 -1.58 10.91
CA ALA A 202 -26.16 -2.46 10.71
C ALA A 202 -27.47 -1.84 11.26
N ALA A 203 -27.43 -1.24 12.46
CA ALA A 203 -28.56 -0.53 13.07
C ALA A 203 -29.01 0.67 12.26
N SER A 204 -28.10 1.31 11.51
CA SER A 204 -28.39 2.40 10.58
C SER A 204 -28.90 1.92 9.22
N GLY A 205 -29.15 0.61 9.05
CA GLY A 205 -29.64 0.03 7.81
C GLY A 205 -28.63 -0.01 6.67
N ILE A 206 -27.32 0.14 6.97
CA ILE A 206 -26.27 0.10 5.96
C ILE A 206 -25.94 -1.36 5.63
N THR A 207 -26.09 -1.71 4.36
CA THR A 207 -25.76 -3.03 3.84
C THR A 207 -24.50 -2.96 2.95
N ASN A 208 -23.72 -4.02 2.95
CA ASN A 208 -22.47 -4.15 2.22
C ASN A 208 -21.55 -2.92 2.35
N PRO A 209 -21.17 -2.51 3.58
CA PRO A 209 -20.42 -1.29 3.82
C PRO A 209 -19.06 -1.34 3.15
N ASP A 210 -18.66 -0.27 2.45
CA ASP A 210 -17.32 -0.12 1.87
C ASP A 210 -16.32 0.29 2.95
N VAL A 211 -16.00 -0.68 3.82
CA VAL A 211 -15.11 -0.54 4.97
C VAL A 211 -13.95 -1.52 4.84
N PHE A 212 -12.73 -1.04 5.04
CA PHE A 212 -11.58 -1.89 5.33
C PHE A 212 -11.24 -1.83 6.81
N ILE A 213 -10.91 -2.98 7.40
CA ILE A 213 -10.32 -3.13 8.72
C ILE A 213 -8.86 -3.49 8.50
N ILE A 214 -7.98 -2.54 8.77
CA ILE A 214 -6.56 -2.63 8.42
C ILE A 214 -5.71 -2.60 9.68
N THR A 215 -4.67 -3.42 9.73
CA THR A 215 -3.73 -3.48 10.86
C THR A 215 -2.29 -3.63 10.38
N PRO A 216 -1.29 -3.14 11.14
CA PRO A 216 0.12 -3.40 10.85
C PRO A 216 0.54 -4.86 11.06
N PHE A 217 -0.21 -5.62 11.89
CA PHE A 217 0.26 -6.90 12.41
C PHE A 217 -0.59 -8.08 11.98
N LYS A 218 0.05 -9.11 11.43
CA LYS A 218 -0.62 -10.35 11.00
C LYS A 218 -1.40 -11.05 12.11
N ILE A 219 -0.88 -11.04 13.34
CA ILE A 219 -1.57 -11.64 14.49
C ILE A 219 -2.87 -10.89 14.83
N VAL A 220 -2.88 -9.57 14.67
CA VAL A 220 -4.08 -8.74 14.90
C VAL A 220 -5.13 -9.01 13.81
N GLU A 221 -4.71 -9.09 12.55
CA GLU A 221 -5.60 -9.51 11.44
C GLU A 221 -6.26 -10.85 11.73
N GLN A 222 -5.48 -11.87 12.09
CA GLN A 222 -5.97 -13.23 12.34
C GLN A 222 -6.99 -13.26 13.50
N ASN A 223 -6.70 -12.55 14.59
CA ASN A 223 -7.61 -12.51 15.73
C ASN A 223 -8.85 -11.68 15.44
N MET A 224 -8.75 -10.58 14.67
CA MET A 224 -9.92 -9.82 14.25
C MET A 224 -10.86 -10.64 13.37
N ARG A 225 -10.31 -11.43 12.44
CA ARG A 225 -11.11 -12.37 11.63
C ARG A 225 -11.83 -13.40 12.52
N ARG A 226 -11.12 -14.06 13.45
CA ARG A 226 -11.73 -14.99 14.41
C ARG A 226 -12.82 -14.33 15.26
N ARG A 227 -12.60 -13.07 15.67
CA ARG A 227 -13.61 -12.34 16.44
C ARG A 227 -14.87 -12.08 15.60
N LEU A 228 -14.73 -11.79 14.33
CA LEU A 228 -15.87 -11.60 13.42
C LEU A 228 -16.57 -12.93 13.09
N ASP A 229 -15.88 -14.06 13.08
CA ASP A 229 -16.48 -15.38 12.85
C ASP A 229 -17.59 -15.70 13.85
N SER A 230 -17.50 -15.16 15.06
CA SER A 230 -18.54 -15.31 16.09
C SER A 230 -19.75 -14.37 15.91
N GLU A 231 -19.71 -13.41 14.97
CA GLU A 231 -20.72 -12.36 14.77
C GLU A 231 -21.61 -12.63 13.52
N THR A 232 -22.01 -13.89 13.30
CA THR A 232 -22.78 -14.31 12.12
C THR A 232 -24.07 -13.52 11.91
N ASN A 233 -24.78 -13.17 12.99
CA ASN A 233 -26.02 -12.39 12.92
C ASN A 233 -25.77 -10.93 12.49
N LEU A 234 -24.68 -10.33 12.96
CA LEU A 234 -24.24 -8.99 12.56
C LEU A 234 -23.91 -8.95 11.07
N LEU A 235 -23.14 -9.91 10.59
CA LEU A 235 -22.74 -9.95 9.19
C LEU A 235 -23.93 -10.22 8.26
N ARG A 236 -24.90 -11.03 8.71
CA ARG A 236 -26.16 -11.20 8.01
C ARG A 236 -26.96 -9.89 7.96
N ALA A 237 -27.00 -9.13 9.06
CA ALA A 237 -27.67 -7.83 9.09
C ALA A 237 -27.00 -6.80 8.16
N LEU A 238 -25.68 -6.88 7.99
CA LEU A 238 -24.92 -6.09 7.01
C LEU A 238 -25.09 -6.62 5.57
N GLY A 239 -25.84 -7.71 5.35
CA GLY A 239 -26.07 -8.27 4.02
C GLY A 239 -24.81 -8.85 3.34
N VAL A 240 -23.83 -9.32 4.12
CA VAL A 240 -22.54 -9.81 3.60
C VAL A 240 -22.35 -11.28 3.96
N LYS A 241 -21.60 -12.00 3.09
CA LYS A 241 -21.12 -13.36 3.39
C LYS A 241 -19.83 -13.29 4.17
N LEU A 242 -19.80 -13.95 5.33
CA LEU A 242 -18.70 -13.90 6.30
C LEU A 242 -17.34 -14.13 5.67
N ASP A 243 -17.14 -15.30 5.06
CA ASP A 243 -15.82 -15.72 4.56
C ASP A 243 -15.29 -14.81 3.45
N GLU A 244 -16.17 -14.42 2.52
CA GLU A 244 -15.81 -13.54 1.42
C GLU A 244 -15.50 -12.13 1.94
N TRP A 245 -16.37 -11.60 2.79
CA TRP A 245 -16.21 -10.24 3.31
C TRP A 245 -14.97 -10.10 4.20
N CYS A 246 -14.77 -11.03 5.14
CA CYS A 246 -13.59 -11.02 6.02
C CYS A 246 -12.30 -11.18 5.22
N ARG A 247 -12.26 -12.04 4.19
CA ARG A 247 -11.10 -12.18 3.31
C ARG A 247 -10.77 -10.89 2.58
N ASP A 248 -11.80 -10.18 2.09
CA ASP A 248 -11.64 -9.04 1.21
C ASP A 248 -11.56 -7.69 1.94
N ARG A 249 -11.99 -7.64 3.20
CA ARG A 249 -12.14 -6.40 3.97
C ARG A 249 -11.32 -6.33 5.25
N VAL A 250 -10.76 -7.45 5.72
CA VAL A 250 -9.91 -7.48 6.92
C VAL A 250 -8.52 -7.95 6.53
N GLY A 251 -7.49 -7.16 6.83
CA GLY A 251 -6.13 -7.56 6.46
C GLY A 251 -5.04 -6.65 6.99
N THR A 252 -3.82 -6.99 6.64
CA THR A 252 -2.68 -6.13 6.96
C THR A 252 -2.59 -4.95 5.99
N ILE A 253 -1.87 -3.90 6.37
CA ILE A 253 -1.62 -2.74 5.52
C ILE A 253 -1.01 -3.16 4.18
N HIS A 254 -0.10 -4.13 4.18
CA HIS A 254 0.49 -4.69 2.96
C HIS A 254 -0.54 -5.31 2.01
N THR A 255 -1.55 -6.01 2.57
CA THR A 255 -2.61 -6.67 1.77
C THR A 255 -3.50 -5.66 1.03
N PHE A 256 -3.64 -4.45 1.60
CA PHE A 256 -4.49 -3.40 1.04
C PHE A 256 -3.74 -2.34 0.24
N GLN A 257 -2.44 -2.50 0.03
CA GLN A 257 -1.70 -1.60 -0.84
C GLN A 257 -2.28 -1.68 -2.27
N GLY A 258 -2.40 -0.52 -2.94
CA GLY A 258 -3.08 -0.42 -4.24
C GLY A 258 -4.62 -0.44 -4.19
N ARG A 259 -5.24 -0.85 -3.06
CA ARG A 259 -6.70 -0.87 -2.87
C ARG A 259 -7.16 0.36 -2.09
N GLU A 260 -8.45 0.68 -2.17
CA GLU A 260 -9.06 1.82 -1.46
C GLU A 260 -10.50 1.52 -1.08
N ALA A 261 -10.99 2.12 0.00
CA ALA A 261 -12.36 2.06 0.44
C ALA A 261 -12.86 3.44 0.88
N ASP A 262 -14.18 3.61 0.95
CA ASP A 262 -14.73 4.86 1.48
C ASP A 262 -14.32 5.08 2.93
N THR A 263 -14.27 4.01 3.71
CA THR A 263 -13.90 4.08 5.14
C THR A 263 -12.83 3.07 5.49
N VAL A 264 -11.92 3.47 6.35
CA VAL A 264 -10.93 2.58 6.96
C VAL A 264 -11.06 2.64 8.48
N ILE A 265 -11.06 1.47 9.11
CA ILE A 265 -10.85 1.29 10.54
C ILE A 265 -9.42 0.77 10.70
N LEU A 266 -8.55 1.61 11.27
CA LEU A 266 -7.15 1.28 11.50
C LEU A 266 -6.98 0.70 12.91
N LEU A 267 -6.85 -0.62 12.96
CA LEU A 267 -6.66 -1.38 14.20
C LEU A 267 -5.18 -1.49 14.53
N LEU A 268 -4.69 -0.66 15.43
CA LEU A 268 -3.26 -0.54 15.69
C LEU A 268 -2.68 -1.74 16.45
N GLY A 269 -3.39 -2.23 17.44
CA GLY A 269 -2.86 -3.27 18.32
C GLY A 269 -1.66 -2.82 19.16
N ALA A 270 -1.05 -3.76 19.88
CA ALA A 270 0.14 -3.54 20.69
C ALA A 270 -0.01 -2.38 21.72
N PRO A 271 -1.07 -2.33 22.54
CA PRO A 271 -1.38 -1.17 23.39
C PRO A 271 -0.43 -0.99 24.57
N LYS A 272 0.28 -2.04 25.02
CA LYS A 272 1.13 -2.00 26.22
C LYS A 272 2.42 -1.21 26.02
N ALA A 273 2.88 -0.54 27.07
CA ALA A 273 4.19 0.11 27.09
C ALA A 273 5.35 -0.85 26.76
N SER A 274 5.25 -2.12 27.16
CA SER A 274 6.22 -3.17 26.83
C SER A 274 6.28 -3.48 25.31
N GLN A 275 5.28 -3.08 24.55
CA GLN A 275 5.16 -3.29 23.12
C GLN A 275 5.54 -2.04 22.28
N LEU A 276 6.13 -1.04 22.92
CA LEU A 276 6.54 0.22 22.26
C LEU A 276 7.35 -0.01 20.99
N ARG A 277 8.25 -1.00 20.98
CA ARG A 277 9.03 -1.34 19.77
C ARG A 277 8.16 -1.75 18.57
N ALA A 278 7.05 -2.45 18.84
CA ALA A 278 6.12 -2.83 17.77
C ALA A 278 5.38 -1.61 17.20
N ARG A 279 4.96 -0.69 18.08
CA ARG A 279 4.36 0.59 17.66
C ARG A 279 5.35 1.46 16.90
N GLN A 280 6.60 1.57 17.37
CA GLN A 280 7.66 2.28 16.68
C GLN A 280 7.91 1.71 15.28
N TRP A 281 7.98 0.38 15.15
CA TRP A 281 8.13 -0.27 13.85
C TRP A 281 6.97 0.06 12.89
N ALA A 282 5.73 0.15 13.38
CA ALA A 282 4.59 0.50 12.55
C ALA A 282 4.55 1.99 12.15
N ALA A 283 5.17 2.87 12.95
CA ALA A 283 5.09 4.31 12.78
C ALA A 283 6.38 4.96 12.22
N SER A 284 7.52 4.27 12.29
CA SER A 284 8.81 4.82 11.86
C SER A 284 9.61 3.78 11.03
N PRO A 285 9.89 4.07 9.77
CA PRO A 285 9.49 5.26 9.01
C PRO A 285 7.98 5.32 8.77
N PRO A 286 7.40 6.47 8.44
CA PRO A 286 5.94 6.67 8.39
C PRO A 286 5.24 5.93 7.25
N ASN A 287 5.97 5.22 6.42
CA ASN A 287 5.50 4.55 5.21
C ASN A 287 4.27 3.65 5.45
N ILE A 288 4.29 2.86 6.53
CA ILE A 288 3.19 1.94 6.88
C ILE A 288 1.92 2.72 7.21
N ILE A 289 2.03 3.73 8.07
CA ILE A 289 0.88 4.58 8.45
C ILE A 289 0.41 5.43 7.26
N ASN A 290 1.32 5.95 6.46
CA ASN A 290 0.99 6.70 5.24
C ASN A 290 0.12 5.86 4.29
N VAL A 291 0.51 4.60 4.06
CA VAL A 291 -0.31 3.68 3.26
C VAL A 291 -1.67 3.45 3.90
N ALA A 292 -1.74 3.13 5.20
CA ALA A 292 -2.99 2.86 5.89
C ALA A 292 -3.98 4.03 5.78
N VAL A 293 -3.52 5.24 6.09
CA VAL A 293 -4.34 6.47 6.06
C VAL A 293 -4.81 6.76 4.63
N SER A 294 -3.94 6.61 3.65
CA SER A 294 -4.26 6.88 2.24
C SER A 294 -5.16 5.84 1.57
N ARG A 295 -5.54 4.74 2.27
CA ARG A 295 -6.57 3.79 1.79
C ARG A 295 -7.99 4.33 1.98
N ALA A 296 -8.22 5.25 2.92
CA ALA A 296 -9.53 5.83 3.21
C ALA A 296 -9.83 7.01 2.30
N LYS A 297 -10.96 6.96 1.59
CA LYS A 297 -11.41 8.10 0.76
C LYS A 297 -12.14 9.16 1.59
N GLN A 298 -12.98 8.76 2.53
CA GLN A 298 -13.89 9.66 3.24
C GLN A 298 -13.71 9.66 4.76
N ASN A 299 -13.54 8.48 5.39
CA ASN A 299 -13.49 8.37 6.84
C ASN A 299 -12.36 7.45 7.31
N LEU A 300 -11.77 7.81 8.45
CA LEU A 300 -10.75 7.03 9.15
C LEU A 300 -11.07 6.99 10.65
N TYR A 301 -11.08 5.79 11.22
CA TYR A 301 -11.29 5.55 12.65
C TYR A 301 -10.17 4.72 13.23
#